data_8a88ae8eb5b75482e215485a3d9eb9e6
#
_entry.id   8a88ae8eb5b75482e215485a3d9eb9e6
#
_cell.length_a   1.000
_cell.length_b   1.000
_cell.length_c   1.000
_cell.angle_alpha   90.00
_cell.angle_beta   90.00
_cell.angle_gamma   90.00
#
_symmetry.space_group_name_H-M   'P 1'
#
loop_
_entity.id
_entity.type
_entity.pdbx_description
1 polymer ?
#
loop_
_entity_poly.entity_id
_entity_poly.type
_entity_poly.pdbx_seq_one_letter_code
_entity_poly.pdbx_strand_id
1 'polypeptide(L)'
;MRESDVDADLVRRYLEGDVEAFGTLVERHERRVYNLALRMTGREEDARDATQEAFLSALRKLQTFRGEAAFTTWMHRVTVNACYDLLRKRQRAPLLRERVEDEGSRPEPASPDHADEIDLSIDVRAALLQVPLDFRAVLILCDVQDLSYEEAAQALGVPVGTVKSRLHRGRVALARALGPPEARERADTGGPSDGTVT
;
A
#
# COMPACT_ATOMS: atom_id res chain seq x y z
N MET A 1 -21.51 -9.62 13.62
CA MET A 1 -21.52 -8.20 13.17
C MET A 1 -20.40 -8.09 12.16
N ARG A 2 -20.65 -7.63 10.94
CA ARG A 2 -19.61 -7.52 9.88
C ARG A 2 -18.69 -6.36 10.22
N GLU A 3 -17.44 -6.41 9.77
CA GLU A 3 -16.46 -5.33 9.95
C GLU A 3 -17.00 -3.97 9.45
N SER A 4 -17.66 -4.00 8.29
CA SER A 4 -18.32 -2.83 7.70
C SER A 4 -19.43 -2.21 8.57
N ASP A 5 -20.13 -3.01 9.36
CA ASP A 5 -21.22 -2.52 10.23
C ASP A 5 -20.66 -1.77 11.44
N VAL A 6 -19.52 -2.25 11.97
CA VAL A 6 -18.81 -1.60 13.09
C VAL A 6 -18.25 -0.25 12.65
N ASP A 7 -17.60 -0.21 11.48
CA ASP A 7 -17.01 1.02 10.96
C ASP A 7 -18.10 2.07 10.65
N ALA A 8 -19.24 1.64 10.09
CA ALA A 8 -20.37 2.53 9.84
C ALA A 8 -20.94 3.12 11.14
N ASP A 9 -21.03 2.33 12.22
CA ASP A 9 -21.44 2.81 13.54
C ASP A 9 -20.44 3.82 14.11
N LEU A 10 -19.15 3.53 14.04
CA LEU A 10 -18.09 4.44 14.50
C LEU A 10 -18.11 5.78 13.74
N VAL A 11 -18.29 5.75 12.42
CA VAL A 11 -18.45 6.97 11.61
C VAL A 11 -19.66 7.78 12.08
N ARG A 12 -20.80 7.13 12.27
CA ARG A 12 -22.02 7.78 12.76
C ARG A 12 -21.80 8.44 14.12
N ARG A 13 -21.22 7.72 15.09
CA ARG A 13 -20.91 8.23 16.43
C ARG A 13 -19.99 9.44 16.36
N TYR A 14 -18.97 9.38 15.54
CA TYR A 14 -18.09 10.54 15.35
C TYR A 14 -18.84 11.76 14.81
N LEU A 15 -19.72 11.58 13.82
CA LEU A 15 -20.53 12.67 13.25
C LEU A 15 -21.54 13.25 14.25
N GLU A 16 -21.94 12.46 15.25
CA GLU A 16 -22.79 12.88 16.37
C GLU A 16 -21.99 13.55 17.51
N GLY A 17 -20.64 13.67 17.38
CA GLY A 17 -19.79 14.38 18.32
C GLY A 17 -18.92 13.50 19.22
N ASP A 18 -18.96 12.18 19.08
CA ASP A 18 -18.07 11.25 19.79
C ASP A 18 -16.69 11.21 19.13
N VAL A 19 -15.78 12.05 19.61
CA VAL A 19 -14.41 12.18 19.08
C VAL A 19 -13.61 10.87 19.23
N GLU A 20 -13.86 10.10 20.27
CA GLU A 20 -13.18 8.83 20.56
C GLU A 20 -13.46 7.77 19.46
N ALA A 21 -14.64 7.84 18.82
CA ALA A 21 -14.99 6.93 17.74
C ALA A 21 -14.02 7.01 16.54
N PHE A 22 -13.47 8.20 16.24
CA PHE A 22 -12.44 8.32 15.20
C PHE A 22 -11.12 7.69 15.63
N GLY A 23 -10.71 7.82 16.89
CA GLY A 23 -9.54 7.12 17.44
C GLY A 23 -9.65 5.62 17.25
N THR A 24 -10.83 5.04 17.55
CA THR A 24 -11.11 3.62 17.32
C THR A 24 -11.02 3.24 15.84
N LEU A 25 -11.49 4.09 14.90
CA LEU A 25 -11.31 3.87 13.46
C LEU A 25 -9.83 3.85 13.07
N VAL A 26 -9.03 4.76 13.62
CA VAL A 26 -7.57 4.79 13.37
C VAL A 26 -6.93 3.49 13.82
N GLU A 27 -7.13 3.07 15.07
CA GLU A 27 -6.57 1.82 15.63
C GLU A 27 -6.91 0.58 14.80
N ARG A 28 -8.16 0.51 14.30
CA ARG A 28 -8.63 -0.62 13.49
C ARG A 28 -8.01 -0.68 12.09
N HIS A 29 -7.69 0.47 11.51
CA HIS A 29 -7.28 0.58 10.11
C HIS A 29 -5.82 0.99 9.92
N GLU A 30 -5.11 1.43 10.96
CA GLU A 30 -3.74 1.95 10.88
C GLU A 30 -2.80 0.97 10.18
N ARG A 31 -2.81 -0.30 10.61
CA ARG A 31 -1.96 -1.34 10.05
C ARG A 31 -2.22 -1.55 8.56
N ARG A 32 -3.50 -1.64 8.15
CA ARG A 32 -3.89 -1.84 6.75
C ARG A 32 -3.49 -0.65 5.88
N VAL A 33 -3.70 0.57 6.38
CA VAL A 33 -3.31 1.82 5.72
C VAL A 33 -1.79 1.91 5.57
N TYR A 34 -1.04 1.62 6.62
CA TYR A 34 0.42 1.61 6.60
C TYR A 34 0.98 0.59 5.59
N ASN A 35 0.46 -0.64 5.60
CA ASN A 35 0.91 -1.68 4.68
C ASN A 35 0.60 -1.33 3.21
N LEU A 36 -0.56 -0.75 2.94
CA LEU A 36 -0.87 -0.21 1.62
C LEU A 36 0.12 0.89 1.22
N ALA A 37 0.36 1.85 2.11
CA ALA A 37 1.30 2.94 1.88
C ALA A 37 2.73 2.43 1.65
N LEU A 38 3.20 1.45 2.44
CA LEU A 38 4.53 0.85 2.29
C LEU A 38 4.70 0.14 0.95
N ARG A 39 3.70 -0.62 0.51
CA ARG A 39 3.71 -1.27 -0.81
C ARG A 39 3.68 -0.26 -1.97
N MET A 40 3.02 0.88 -1.78
CA MET A 40 2.97 1.96 -2.76
C MET A 40 4.28 2.74 -2.85
N THR A 41 4.89 3.10 -1.73
CA THR A 41 6.04 4.02 -1.64
C THR A 41 7.38 3.29 -1.60
N GLY A 42 7.43 2.09 -1.02
CA GLY A 42 8.64 1.28 -0.88
C GLY A 42 9.60 1.71 0.24
N ARG A 43 9.30 2.79 0.96
CA ARG A 43 10.15 3.31 2.06
C ARG A 43 9.30 3.52 3.29
N GLU A 44 9.78 3.08 4.44
CA GLU A 44 9.07 3.20 5.71
C GLU A 44 8.76 4.65 6.08
N GLU A 45 9.73 5.56 5.91
CA GLU A 45 9.55 6.98 6.18
C GLU A 45 8.38 7.54 5.36
N ASP A 46 8.38 7.28 4.04
CA ASP A 46 7.31 7.69 3.15
C ASP A 46 5.97 7.03 3.48
N ALA A 47 6.01 5.77 3.91
CA ALA A 47 4.80 5.06 4.33
C ALA A 47 4.19 5.66 5.60
N ARG A 48 5.02 6.02 6.59
CA ARG A 48 4.57 6.71 7.81
C ARG A 48 3.96 8.07 7.49
N ASP A 49 4.64 8.87 6.64
CA ASP A 49 4.14 10.18 6.22
C ASP A 49 2.81 10.07 5.45
N ALA A 50 2.72 9.12 4.50
CA ALA A 50 1.50 8.88 3.74
C ALA A 50 0.36 8.37 4.62
N THR A 51 0.64 7.53 5.62
CA THR A 51 -0.33 7.04 6.60
C THR A 51 -0.89 8.18 7.45
N GLN A 52 -0.03 9.03 7.99
CA GLN A 52 -0.43 10.19 8.76
C GLN A 52 -1.30 11.14 7.93
N GLU A 53 -0.87 11.48 6.70
CA GLU A 53 -1.65 12.36 5.82
C GLU A 53 -2.98 11.73 5.42
N ALA A 54 -3.02 10.39 5.21
CA ALA A 54 -4.25 9.68 4.93
C ALA A 54 -5.27 9.83 6.07
N PHE A 55 -4.88 9.63 7.33
CA PHE A 55 -5.79 9.80 8.47
C PHE A 55 -6.18 11.26 8.69
N LEU A 56 -5.26 12.21 8.54
CA LEU A 56 -5.59 13.64 8.59
C LEU A 56 -6.57 14.03 7.47
N SER A 57 -6.39 13.51 6.26
CA SER A 57 -7.31 13.71 5.15
C SER A 57 -8.67 13.04 5.40
N ALA A 58 -8.65 11.83 5.99
CA ALA A 58 -9.87 11.13 6.39
C ALA A 58 -10.66 11.94 7.41
N LEU A 59 -10.01 12.43 8.46
CA LEU A 59 -10.64 13.27 9.50
C LEU A 59 -11.32 14.49 8.87
N ARG A 60 -10.62 15.21 8.00
CA ARG A 60 -11.15 16.40 7.31
C ARG A 60 -12.34 16.10 6.40
N LYS A 61 -12.39 14.89 5.81
CA LYS A 61 -13.39 14.49 4.79
C LYS A 61 -14.46 13.55 5.30
N LEU A 62 -14.42 13.14 6.58
CA LEU A 62 -15.34 12.12 7.10
C LEU A 62 -16.82 12.56 6.99
N GLN A 63 -17.09 13.86 7.12
CA GLN A 63 -18.43 14.44 6.91
C GLN A 63 -18.96 14.23 5.47
N THR A 64 -18.07 13.97 4.50
CA THR A 64 -18.44 13.70 3.10
C THR A 64 -18.62 12.22 2.80
N PHE A 65 -18.32 11.35 3.77
CA PHE A 65 -18.51 9.91 3.63
C PHE A 65 -20.00 9.56 3.69
N ARG A 66 -20.56 9.08 2.58
CA ARG A 66 -22.00 8.81 2.44
C ARG A 66 -22.40 7.36 2.70
N GLY A 67 -21.43 6.47 3.00
CA GLY A 67 -21.72 5.05 3.20
C GLY A 67 -22.08 4.28 1.91
N GLU A 68 -21.86 4.88 0.72
CA GLU A 68 -22.12 4.22 -0.58
C GLU A 68 -21.14 3.06 -0.86
N ALA A 69 -20.02 3.06 -0.20
CA ALA A 69 -19.04 1.97 -0.17
C ALA A 69 -18.64 1.67 1.26
N ALA A 70 -18.01 0.51 1.50
CA ALA A 70 -17.43 0.20 2.80
C ALA A 70 -16.40 1.29 3.19
N PHE A 71 -16.30 1.60 4.50
CA PHE A 71 -15.32 2.57 5.01
C PHE A 71 -13.89 2.18 4.59
N THR A 72 -13.57 0.89 4.59
CA THR A 72 -12.29 0.36 4.14
C THR A 72 -11.98 0.74 2.68
N THR A 73 -12.96 0.59 1.76
CA THR A 73 -12.79 0.97 0.34
C THR A 73 -12.57 2.48 0.19
N TRP A 74 -13.30 3.28 0.95
CA TRP A 74 -13.13 4.73 0.98
C TRP A 74 -11.74 5.10 1.55
N MET A 75 -11.29 4.42 2.59
CA MET A 75 -9.99 4.62 3.23
C MET A 75 -8.84 4.24 2.27
N HIS A 76 -8.98 3.17 1.47
CA HIS A 76 -8.03 2.84 0.41
C HIS A 76 -7.88 3.99 -0.60
N ARG A 77 -8.98 4.63 -1.01
CA ARG A 77 -8.94 5.82 -1.88
C ARG A 77 -8.16 6.96 -1.26
N VAL A 78 -8.42 7.26 0.00
CA VAL A 78 -7.70 8.33 0.73
C VAL A 78 -6.21 8.03 0.80
N THR A 79 -5.84 6.78 1.14
CA THR A 79 -4.45 6.34 1.26
C THR A 79 -3.71 6.39 -0.08
N VAL A 80 -4.30 5.86 -1.15
CA VAL A 80 -3.68 5.91 -2.48
C VAL A 80 -3.45 7.35 -2.94
N ASN A 81 -4.40 8.26 -2.70
CA ASN A 81 -4.23 9.67 -3.02
C ASN A 81 -3.09 10.30 -2.21
N ALA A 82 -2.98 10.02 -0.92
CA ALA A 82 -1.87 10.49 -0.08
C ALA A 82 -0.51 10.00 -0.63
N CYS A 83 -0.41 8.72 -1.02
CA CYS A 83 0.78 8.17 -1.64
C CYS A 83 1.12 8.86 -2.99
N TYR A 84 0.12 9.10 -3.85
CA TYR A 84 0.33 9.81 -5.11
C TYR A 84 0.86 11.23 -4.89
N ASP A 85 0.26 11.97 -3.97
CA ASP A 85 0.65 13.35 -3.68
C ASP A 85 2.07 13.43 -3.12
N LEU A 86 2.43 12.52 -2.19
CA LEU A 86 3.77 12.41 -1.63
C LEU A 86 4.80 12.10 -2.70
N LEU A 87 4.57 11.08 -3.53
CA LEU A 87 5.50 10.66 -4.58
C LEU A 87 5.66 11.73 -5.67
N ARG A 88 4.57 12.42 -6.06
CA ARG A 88 4.63 13.56 -6.98
C ARG A 88 5.43 14.73 -6.41
N LYS A 89 5.24 15.05 -5.11
CA LYS A 89 6.00 16.09 -4.43
C LYS A 89 7.49 15.77 -4.43
N ARG A 90 7.86 14.52 -4.17
CA ARG A 90 9.25 14.03 -4.24
C ARG A 90 9.85 14.17 -5.64
N GLN A 91 9.12 13.79 -6.67
CA GLN A 91 9.59 13.91 -8.06
C GLN A 91 9.82 15.38 -8.48
N ARG A 92 9.08 16.32 -7.89
CA ARG A 92 9.22 17.77 -8.17
C ARG A 92 10.32 18.45 -7.34
N ALA A 93 10.84 17.80 -6.31
CA ALA A 93 11.86 18.35 -5.41
C ALA A 93 13.35 18.02 -5.75
N PRO A 94 13.76 17.70 -6.99
CA PRO A 94 15.15 17.29 -7.29
C PRO A 94 16.17 18.43 -7.28
N LEU A 95 15.77 19.68 -7.08
CA LEU A 95 16.67 20.84 -7.28
C LEU A 95 17.23 21.45 -5.99
N LEU A 96 16.90 20.94 -4.81
CA LEU A 96 17.32 21.51 -3.52
C LEU A 96 17.97 20.53 -2.55
N ARG A 97 18.17 19.27 -2.93
CA ARG A 97 18.97 18.32 -2.16
C ARG A 97 20.22 17.95 -2.95
N GLU A 98 21.32 18.61 -2.64
CA GLU A 98 22.63 18.02 -2.81
C GLU A 98 22.59 16.58 -2.28
N ARG A 99 23.18 15.69 -3.05
CA ARG A 99 23.36 14.28 -2.78
C ARG A 99 23.67 14.03 -1.30
N VAL A 100 22.68 13.71 -0.52
CA VAL A 100 22.87 12.72 0.53
C VAL A 100 22.79 11.40 -0.21
N GLU A 101 23.94 10.78 -0.38
CA GLU A 101 24.09 9.46 -0.96
C GLU A 101 23.11 8.55 -0.25
N ASP A 102 22.11 8.09 -0.99
CA ASP A 102 21.17 7.07 -0.54
C ASP A 102 21.96 5.76 -0.50
N GLU A 103 22.72 5.57 0.60
CA GLU A 103 23.26 4.26 0.93
C GLU A 103 22.04 3.36 1.09
N GLY A 104 21.86 2.49 0.08
CA GLY A 104 20.76 1.59 -0.14
C GLY A 104 20.06 1.16 1.13
N SER A 105 18.94 1.77 1.43
CA SER A 105 18.04 1.30 2.47
C SER A 105 17.51 -0.05 2.00
N ARG A 106 18.24 -1.09 2.40
CA ARG A 106 17.77 -2.47 2.32
C ARG A 106 16.45 -2.50 3.06
N PRO A 107 15.37 -3.07 2.50
CA PRO A 107 14.14 -3.22 3.24
C PRO A 107 14.45 -3.95 4.55
N GLU A 108 14.32 -3.27 5.68
CA GLU A 108 14.37 -3.97 6.96
C GLU A 108 13.19 -4.93 7.04
N PRO A 109 13.41 -6.16 7.53
CA PRO A 109 12.32 -7.10 7.73
C PRO A 109 11.31 -6.47 8.68
N ALA A 110 10.05 -6.43 8.26
CA ALA A 110 8.95 -5.95 9.08
C ALA A 110 8.95 -6.66 10.44
N SER A 111 8.74 -5.87 11.52
CA SER A 111 8.65 -6.38 12.88
C SER A 111 7.67 -7.56 13.00
N PRO A 112 7.94 -8.60 13.83
CA PRO A 112 7.19 -9.87 13.83
C PRO A 112 5.71 -9.78 14.21
N ASP A 113 5.21 -8.62 14.61
CA ASP A 113 3.80 -8.41 15.02
C ASP A 113 2.79 -8.30 13.85
N HIS A 114 3.20 -8.66 12.62
CA HIS A 114 2.43 -8.40 11.38
C HIS A 114 1.94 -9.69 10.69
N ALA A 115 1.62 -10.74 11.44
CA ALA A 115 1.43 -12.11 10.93
C ALA A 115 0.15 -12.39 10.12
N ASP A 116 -0.82 -11.49 10.00
CA ASP A 116 -2.11 -11.77 9.37
C ASP A 116 -2.34 -11.18 7.98
N GLU A 117 -1.38 -10.48 7.40
CA GLU A 117 -1.43 -10.03 6.01
C GLU A 117 -0.35 -10.73 5.18
N ILE A 118 -0.65 -10.97 3.90
CA ILE A 118 0.28 -11.58 2.92
C ILE A 118 1.63 -10.87 3.01
N ASP A 119 2.59 -11.52 3.65
CA ASP A 119 3.98 -11.03 3.72
C ASP A 119 4.63 -11.32 2.36
N LEU A 120 4.69 -10.26 1.53
CA LEU A 120 5.36 -10.34 0.24
C LEU A 120 6.85 -10.53 0.47
N SER A 121 7.46 -11.52 -0.19
CA SER A 121 8.91 -11.68 -0.15
C SER A 121 9.64 -10.40 -0.56
N ILE A 122 10.87 -10.22 -0.10
CA ILE A 122 11.71 -9.04 -0.40
C ILE A 122 11.79 -8.81 -1.90
N ASP A 123 11.91 -9.90 -2.69
CA ASP A 123 11.99 -9.83 -4.15
C ASP A 123 10.70 -9.32 -4.79
N VAL A 124 9.55 -9.75 -4.28
CA VAL A 124 8.25 -9.27 -4.78
C VAL A 124 8.04 -7.80 -4.43
N ARG A 125 8.45 -7.36 -3.24
CA ARG A 125 8.40 -5.94 -2.86
C ARG A 125 9.27 -5.09 -3.77
N ALA A 126 10.52 -5.51 -4.03
CA ALA A 126 11.44 -4.82 -4.92
C ALA A 126 10.94 -4.79 -6.36
N ALA A 127 10.39 -5.89 -6.87
CA ALA A 127 9.80 -5.96 -8.19
C ALA A 127 8.55 -5.09 -8.33
N LEU A 128 7.71 -5.04 -7.29
CA LEU A 128 6.51 -4.20 -7.26
C LEU A 128 6.86 -2.71 -7.41
N LEU A 129 7.97 -2.27 -6.83
CA LEU A 129 8.44 -0.88 -6.95
C LEU A 129 8.89 -0.50 -8.36
N GLN A 130 9.25 -1.47 -9.21
CA GLN A 130 9.58 -1.24 -10.61
C GLN A 130 8.33 -1.12 -11.50
N VAL A 131 7.16 -1.53 -11.03
CA VAL A 131 5.90 -1.37 -11.74
C VAL A 131 5.48 0.11 -11.75
N PRO A 132 5.06 0.69 -12.89
CA PRO A 132 4.55 2.05 -12.94
C PRO A 132 3.44 2.28 -11.90
N LEU A 133 3.46 3.43 -11.26
CA LEU A 133 2.66 3.72 -10.06
C LEU A 133 1.15 3.46 -10.24
N ASP A 134 0.57 3.85 -11.39
CA ASP A 134 -0.85 3.62 -11.69
C ASP A 134 -1.21 2.13 -11.82
N PHE A 135 -0.27 1.30 -12.28
CA PHE A 135 -0.47 -0.14 -12.41
C PHE A 135 -0.21 -0.82 -11.07
N ARG A 136 0.79 -0.34 -10.31
CA ARG A 136 1.10 -0.79 -8.96
C ARG A 136 -0.10 -0.64 -8.03
N ALA A 137 -0.75 0.53 -8.03
CA ALA A 137 -1.93 0.78 -7.22
C ALA A 137 -3.05 -0.25 -7.48
N VAL A 138 -3.32 -0.55 -8.76
CA VAL A 138 -4.34 -1.57 -9.12
C VAL A 138 -3.93 -2.96 -8.68
N LEU A 139 -2.66 -3.35 -8.85
CA LEU A 139 -2.12 -4.64 -8.39
C LEU A 139 -2.31 -4.80 -6.87
N ILE A 140 -1.92 -3.79 -6.09
CA ILE A 140 -2.02 -3.85 -4.64
C ILE A 140 -3.49 -3.98 -4.22
N LEU A 141 -4.39 -3.18 -4.79
CA LEU A 141 -5.80 -3.21 -4.41
C LEU A 141 -6.47 -4.53 -4.79
N CYS A 142 -6.22 -5.07 -6.00
CA CYS A 142 -6.90 -6.29 -6.46
C CYS A 142 -6.21 -7.58 -6.03
N ASP A 143 -4.87 -7.65 -6.12
CA ASP A 143 -4.12 -8.92 -5.95
C ASP A 143 -3.57 -9.08 -4.52
N VAL A 144 -3.54 -8.02 -3.70
CA VAL A 144 -3.02 -8.08 -2.33
C VAL A 144 -4.09 -7.74 -1.29
N GLN A 145 -5.00 -6.79 -1.60
CA GLN A 145 -6.10 -6.40 -0.71
C GLN A 145 -7.43 -7.05 -1.08
N ASP A 146 -7.43 -7.95 -2.08
CA ASP A 146 -8.60 -8.73 -2.55
C ASP A 146 -9.84 -7.89 -2.90
N LEU A 147 -9.64 -6.63 -3.33
CA LEU A 147 -10.75 -5.82 -3.80
C LEU A 147 -11.28 -6.35 -5.14
N SER A 148 -12.60 -6.37 -5.27
CA SER A 148 -13.25 -6.54 -6.57
C SER A 148 -12.87 -5.41 -7.54
N TYR A 149 -13.06 -5.62 -8.83
CA TYR A 149 -12.76 -4.60 -9.84
C TYR A 149 -13.62 -3.35 -9.66
N GLU A 150 -14.84 -3.51 -9.18
CA GLU A 150 -15.78 -2.46 -8.88
C GLU A 150 -15.31 -1.62 -7.68
N GLU A 151 -14.87 -2.26 -6.59
CA GLU A 151 -14.32 -1.59 -5.41
C GLU A 151 -13.01 -0.89 -5.73
N ALA A 152 -12.10 -1.53 -6.49
CA ALA A 152 -10.87 -0.90 -6.95
C ALA A 152 -11.14 0.30 -7.87
N ALA A 153 -12.16 0.23 -8.73
CA ALA A 153 -12.59 1.34 -9.58
C ALA A 153 -13.10 2.52 -8.74
N GLN A 154 -13.89 2.24 -7.71
CA GLN A 154 -14.35 3.25 -6.75
C GLN A 154 -13.18 3.87 -5.96
N ALA A 155 -12.27 3.03 -5.45
CA ALA A 155 -11.10 3.48 -4.71
C ALA A 155 -10.16 4.36 -5.54
N LEU A 156 -9.97 4.02 -6.84
CA LEU A 156 -9.08 4.76 -7.73
C LEU A 156 -9.77 5.91 -8.48
N GLY A 157 -11.11 5.97 -8.46
CA GLY A 157 -11.88 6.96 -9.20
C GLY A 157 -11.77 6.81 -10.72
N VAL A 158 -11.67 5.56 -11.23
CA VAL A 158 -11.52 5.25 -12.65
C VAL A 158 -12.56 4.23 -13.09
N PRO A 159 -12.90 4.15 -14.39
CA PRO A 159 -13.80 3.13 -14.90
C PRO A 159 -13.28 1.70 -14.66
N VAL A 160 -14.18 0.72 -14.45
CA VAL A 160 -13.83 -0.70 -14.27
C VAL A 160 -13.00 -1.25 -15.44
N GLY A 161 -13.27 -0.84 -16.66
CA GLY A 161 -12.46 -1.19 -17.84
C GLY A 161 -11.00 -0.72 -17.72
N THR A 162 -10.79 0.44 -17.10
CA THR A 162 -9.44 0.96 -16.80
C THR A 162 -8.72 0.11 -15.75
N VAL A 163 -9.45 -0.33 -14.70
CA VAL A 163 -8.91 -1.25 -13.70
C VAL A 163 -8.43 -2.55 -14.37
N LYS A 164 -9.28 -3.19 -15.18
CA LYS A 164 -8.93 -4.43 -15.90
C LYS A 164 -7.69 -4.27 -16.78
N SER A 165 -7.62 -3.19 -17.55
CA SER A 165 -6.48 -2.93 -18.45
C SER A 165 -5.18 -2.61 -17.67
N ARG A 166 -5.28 -1.81 -16.59
CA ARG A 166 -4.13 -1.50 -15.72
C ARG A 166 -3.65 -2.73 -14.96
N LEU A 167 -4.56 -3.57 -14.46
CA LEU A 167 -4.22 -4.83 -13.78
C LEU A 167 -3.44 -5.77 -14.68
N HIS A 168 -3.93 -5.98 -15.92
CA HIS A 168 -3.22 -6.80 -16.90
C HIS A 168 -1.80 -6.28 -17.17
N ARG A 169 -1.65 -4.98 -17.45
CA ARG A 169 -0.34 -4.36 -17.68
C ARG A 169 0.55 -4.41 -16.45
N GLY A 170 -0.02 -4.24 -15.26
CA GLY A 170 0.68 -4.35 -13.99
C GLY A 170 1.25 -5.75 -13.76
N ARG A 171 0.44 -6.79 -13.99
CA ARG A 171 0.90 -8.19 -13.87
C ARG A 171 2.02 -8.51 -14.85
N VAL A 172 1.93 -8.02 -16.09
CA VAL A 172 3.01 -8.18 -17.09
C VAL A 172 4.28 -7.45 -16.64
N ALA A 173 4.17 -6.23 -16.13
CA ALA A 173 5.32 -5.48 -15.64
C ALA A 173 5.94 -6.13 -14.41
N LEU A 174 5.14 -6.61 -13.46
CA LEU A 174 5.60 -7.32 -12.28
C LEU A 174 6.32 -8.63 -12.65
N ALA A 175 5.75 -9.42 -13.57
CA ALA A 175 6.39 -10.63 -14.05
C ALA A 175 7.76 -10.39 -14.71
N ARG A 176 7.89 -9.29 -15.47
CA ARG A 176 9.18 -8.88 -16.04
C ARG A 176 10.19 -8.48 -14.96
N ALA A 177 9.75 -7.71 -13.96
CA ALA A 177 10.60 -7.27 -12.86
C ALA A 177 11.08 -8.42 -11.99
N LEU A 178 10.26 -9.45 -11.84
CA LEU A 178 10.61 -10.67 -11.10
C LEU A 178 11.57 -11.59 -11.86
N GLY A 179 11.70 -11.46 -13.17
CA GLY A 179 12.52 -12.35 -14.01
C GLY A 179 11.95 -13.77 -14.16
N PRO A 180 12.64 -14.65 -14.92
CA PRO A 180 12.21 -16.03 -15.10
C PRO A 180 12.31 -16.83 -13.78
N PRO A 181 11.41 -17.79 -13.54
CA PRO A 181 11.36 -18.59 -12.29
C PRO A 181 12.67 -19.31 -11.96
N GLU A 182 13.40 -19.76 -12.97
CA GLU A 182 14.69 -20.45 -12.82
C GLU A 182 15.81 -19.58 -12.19
N ALA A 183 15.70 -18.26 -12.31
CA ALA A 183 16.65 -17.32 -11.70
C ALA A 183 16.42 -17.16 -10.19
N ARG A 184 15.21 -17.44 -9.70
CA ARG A 184 14.81 -17.30 -8.29
C ARG A 184 15.26 -18.52 -7.47
N GLU A 185 15.14 -19.74 -8.02
CA GLU A 185 15.58 -20.97 -7.36
C GLU A 185 17.09 -20.97 -7.09
N ARG A 186 17.88 -20.33 -7.96
CA ARG A 186 19.34 -20.21 -7.77
C ARG A 186 19.75 -19.22 -6.70
N ALA A 187 18.94 -18.21 -6.43
CA ALA A 187 19.21 -17.22 -5.39
C ALA A 187 18.91 -17.77 -3.99
N ASP A 188 17.92 -18.67 -3.88
CA ASP A 188 17.49 -19.26 -2.61
C ASP A 188 18.36 -20.48 -2.19
N THR A 189 19.09 -21.10 -3.13
CA THR A 189 19.96 -22.26 -2.87
C THR A 189 21.43 -21.90 -2.61
N GLY A 190 21.80 -20.61 -2.59
CA GLY A 190 23.15 -20.11 -2.34
C GLY A 190 23.53 -20.09 -0.84
N GLY A 191 23.36 -21.19 -0.12
CA GLY A 191 23.96 -21.39 1.19
C GLY A 191 25.49 -21.61 1.07
N PRO A 192 26.31 -21.22 2.09
CA PRO A 192 27.75 -21.26 2.00
C PRO A 192 28.25 -22.69 1.86
N SER A 193 28.95 -22.97 0.76
CA SER A 193 29.76 -24.17 0.62
C SER A 193 30.94 -24.07 1.58
N ASP A 194 30.82 -24.79 2.68
CA ASP A 194 31.89 -25.01 3.65
C ASP A 194 33.07 -25.72 2.96
N GLY A 195 34.09 -24.95 2.63
CA GLY A 195 35.34 -25.44 2.06
C GLY A 195 36.25 -25.93 3.17
N THR A 196 36.08 -27.17 3.60
CA THR A 196 37.10 -27.88 4.38
C THR A 196 38.32 -28.12 3.50
N VAL A 197 39.42 -27.42 3.80
CA VAL A 197 40.75 -27.76 3.30
C VAL A 197 41.50 -28.46 4.42
N THR A 198 41.85 -29.68 4.15
CA THR A 198 42.82 -30.53 4.90
C THR A 198 44.23 -30.00 4.75
#